data_f2fb68bdcaa395e91011eb44bd2db4de
#
_entry.id   f2fb68bdcaa395e91011eb44bd2db4de
#
_cell.length_a   1.000
_cell.length_b   1.000
_cell.length_c   1.000
_cell.angle_alpha   90.00
_cell.angle_beta   90.00
_cell.angle_gamma   90.00
#
_symmetry.space_group_name_H-M   'P 1'
#
loop_
_entity.id
_entity.type
_entity.pdbx_description
1 polymer ?
#
loop_
_entity_poly.entity_id
_entity_poly.type
_entity_poly.pdbx_seq_one_letter_code
_entity_poly.pdbx_strand_id
1 'polypeptide(L)'
;MLKPLCFFLVVAPALMMAQTNVAGTWLATTDIFGNPLHQRLTLEVNGSTLSGKLGNDKLEGTLNGAGIHFVTKNDRRSSEYNGTVTSDSMTGTVVTIDGDTKEHTNATFTAKRVGERRPGPPQRHEFVPTTFYRRFSPDTKPVLTIWPGDTVHTTTVDADGADEKGVTRVLGGNPETGPFYVETALPGDLLAVHIVRLKLNRDWAMSDDFVVPRAVDSDLAVKLKDTGKSVQWHLDRTQMIARQDKPTEHLKDYIVPLHPMLGCVGVAPGFASAAPGTGDSGSYGGNMDFNGIVEGSTVYLQVRQPGALLYVGDGHAVQGDGELNGNALETSMDVEFTIDLIPQKHIDTPRVESPTHIMAVGLDGSLEGALKAATSGMAQWLEQDYKLTPSEIVINEVADRNAGVVLRLPKDRLQPIPLATAEKKQPM
;
A
#
# COMPACT_ATOMS: atom_id res chain seq x y z
N MET A 1 -63.60 62.04 20.09
CA MET A 1 -62.24 61.59 20.53
C MET A 1 -62.03 60.21 20.01
N LEU A 2 -61.31 60.08 18.87
CA LEU A 2 -60.87 58.77 18.31
C LEU A 2 -59.53 58.43 18.92
N LYS A 3 -59.39 57.21 19.51
CA LYS A 3 -58.14 56.65 19.97
C LYS A 3 -57.47 55.96 18.81
N PRO A 4 -56.16 56.14 18.59
CA PRO A 4 -55.45 55.38 17.57
C PRO A 4 -55.15 53.96 18.05
N LEU A 5 -55.41 52.97 17.20
CA LEU A 5 -55.09 51.56 17.36
C LEU A 5 -53.65 51.33 16.86
N CYS A 6 -52.70 51.12 17.79
CA CYS A 6 -51.30 50.71 17.40
C CYS A 6 -51.28 49.25 17.06
N PHE A 7 -50.98 48.91 15.78
CA PHE A 7 -50.66 47.57 15.35
C PHE A 7 -49.19 47.31 15.67
N PHE A 8 -48.97 46.43 16.63
CA PHE A 8 -47.61 45.87 16.84
C PHE A 8 -47.34 44.76 15.82
N LEU A 9 -46.45 45.02 14.85
CA LEU A 9 -45.94 44.00 13.94
C LEU A 9 -44.91 43.19 14.70
N VAL A 10 -45.23 41.95 15.12
CA VAL A 10 -44.31 41.00 15.69
C VAL A 10 -43.52 40.37 14.51
N VAL A 11 -42.31 40.87 14.26
CA VAL A 11 -41.36 40.21 13.36
C VAL A 11 -40.72 39.07 14.12
N ALA A 12 -41.17 37.85 13.88
CA ALA A 12 -40.47 36.65 14.38
C ALA A 12 -39.08 36.56 13.70
N PRO A 13 -37.99 36.44 14.45
CA PRO A 13 -36.69 36.19 13.83
C PRO A 13 -36.72 34.81 13.16
N ALA A 14 -36.53 34.79 11.83
CA ALA A 14 -36.22 33.56 11.12
C ALA A 14 -34.88 33.07 11.65
N LEU A 15 -34.90 31.98 12.43
CA LEU A 15 -33.68 31.22 12.75
C LEU A 15 -33.13 30.72 11.41
N MET A 16 -32.11 31.38 10.87
CA MET A 16 -31.24 30.80 9.86
C MET A 16 -30.54 29.63 10.52
N MET A 17 -31.04 28.43 10.32
CA MET A 17 -30.29 27.22 10.61
C MET A 17 -28.98 27.29 9.80
N ALA A 18 -27.87 27.39 10.47
CA ALA A 18 -26.57 27.33 9.82
C ALA A 18 -26.47 25.98 9.04
N GLN A 19 -26.37 26.08 7.74
CA GLN A 19 -26.28 24.90 6.88
C GLN A 19 -25.02 24.11 7.27
N THR A 20 -25.18 22.84 7.60
CA THR A 20 -24.05 21.97 7.95
C THR A 20 -23.07 21.95 6.79
N ASN A 21 -21.83 22.37 7.03
CA ASN A 21 -20.79 22.29 6.00
C ASN A 21 -20.39 20.84 5.78
N VAL A 22 -20.88 20.24 4.70
CA VAL A 22 -20.60 18.83 4.34
C VAL A 22 -19.53 18.70 3.23
N ALA A 23 -19.06 19.83 2.68
CA ALA A 23 -17.98 19.80 1.69
C ALA A 23 -16.69 19.22 2.27
N GLY A 24 -15.93 18.53 1.44
CA GLY A 24 -14.65 17.93 1.81
C GLY A 24 -14.57 16.43 1.58
N THR A 25 -13.60 15.79 2.22
CA THR A 25 -13.30 14.36 2.06
C THR A 25 -13.82 13.55 3.24
N TRP A 26 -14.41 12.41 2.92
CA TRP A 26 -14.99 11.47 3.86
C TRP A 26 -14.54 10.05 3.56
N LEU A 27 -14.43 9.23 4.59
CA LEU A 27 -14.36 7.78 4.46
C LEU A 27 -15.79 7.24 4.53
N ALA A 28 -16.33 6.81 3.40
CA ALA A 28 -17.61 6.12 3.34
C ALA A 28 -17.40 4.61 3.51
N THR A 29 -18.27 3.98 4.28
CA THR A 29 -18.31 2.55 4.51
C THR A 29 -19.70 2.04 4.23
N THR A 30 -19.84 1.17 3.24
CA THR A 30 -21.08 0.46 2.92
C THR A 30 -20.99 -0.95 3.45
N ASP A 31 -21.94 -1.37 4.27
CA ASP A 31 -22.01 -2.76 4.74
C ASP A 31 -22.75 -3.62 3.71
N ILE A 32 -22.01 -4.47 3.02
CA ILE A 32 -22.53 -5.40 2.03
C ILE A 32 -22.54 -6.81 2.63
N PHE A 33 -23.69 -7.19 3.21
CA PHE A 33 -23.89 -8.51 3.83
C PHE A 33 -22.83 -8.83 4.91
N GLY A 34 -22.49 -7.87 5.77
CA GLY A 34 -21.49 -8.01 6.81
C GLY A 34 -20.04 -7.78 6.33
N ASN A 35 -19.85 -7.39 5.07
CA ASN A 35 -18.54 -7.05 4.52
C ASN A 35 -18.43 -5.54 4.29
N PRO A 36 -17.57 -4.81 5.01
CA PRO A 36 -17.45 -3.37 4.88
C PRO A 36 -16.70 -3.00 3.59
N LEU A 37 -17.37 -2.32 2.68
CA LEU A 37 -16.76 -1.68 1.50
C LEU A 37 -16.39 -0.26 1.86
N HIS A 38 -15.09 0.02 1.95
CA HIS A 38 -14.55 1.34 2.24
C HIS A 38 -14.24 2.10 0.95
N GLN A 39 -14.71 3.35 0.86
CA GLN A 39 -14.49 4.21 -0.31
C GLN A 39 -14.22 5.65 0.11
N ARG A 40 -13.41 6.35 -0.65
CA ARG A 40 -13.27 7.79 -0.54
C ARG A 40 -14.54 8.44 -1.08
N LEU A 41 -15.15 9.32 -0.28
CA LEU A 41 -16.26 10.19 -0.69
C LEU A 41 -15.74 11.63 -0.68
N THR A 42 -15.84 12.31 -1.82
CA THR A 42 -15.56 13.76 -1.91
C THR A 42 -16.85 14.50 -2.22
N LEU A 43 -17.13 15.55 -1.48
CA LEU A 43 -18.33 16.35 -1.65
C LEU A 43 -17.99 17.83 -1.88
N GLU A 44 -18.66 18.40 -2.86
CA GLU A 44 -18.74 19.83 -3.13
C GLU A 44 -20.19 20.27 -2.91
N VAL A 45 -20.38 21.46 -2.36
CA VAL A 45 -21.71 21.99 -2.02
C VAL A 45 -21.90 23.35 -2.70
N ASN A 46 -23.00 23.48 -3.45
CA ASN A 46 -23.43 24.75 -4.02
C ASN A 46 -24.92 24.97 -3.67
N GLY A 47 -25.17 25.79 -2.64
CA GLY A 47 -26.50 25.90 -2.06
C GLY A 47 -27.01 24.56 -1.50
N SER A 48 -28.10 24.04 -2.03
CA SER A 48 -28.61 22.70 -1.68
C SER A 48 -28.13 21.59 -2.61
N THR A 49 -27.35 21.89 -3.64
CA THR A 49 -26.87 20.91 -4.61
C THR A 49 -25.56 20.31 -4.15
N LEU A 50 -25.45 18.99 -4.27
CA LEU A 50 -24.24 18.20 -4.01
C LEU A 50 -23.67 17.73 -5.34
N SER A 51 -22.36 17.81 -5.47
CA SER A 51 -21.57 17.17 -6.51
C SER A 51 -20.32 16.53 -5.91
N GLY A 52 -19.66 15.64 -6.65
CA GLY A 52 -18.44 15.02 -6.17
C GLY A 52 -18.19 13.62 -6.73
N LYS A 53 -17.57 12.77 -5.90
CA LYS A 53 -17.27 11.38 -6.27
C LYS A 53 -17.37 10.45 -5.06
N LEU A 54 -17.78 9.21 -5.31
CA LEU A 54 -17.65 8.08 -4.39
C LEU A 54 -16.76 7.02 -5.05
N GLY A 55 -15.55 6.84 -4.55
CA GLY A 55 -14.51 6.12 -5.28
C GLY A 55 -14.23 6.80 -6.62
N ASN A 56 -14.41 6.09 -7.72
CA ASN A 56 -14.26 6.62 -9.08
C ASN A 56 -15.58 7.12 -9.69
N ASP A 57 -16.72 6.81 -9.08
CA ASP A 57 -18.04 7.12 -9.61
C ASP A 57 -18.42 8.58 -9.34
N LYS A 58 -18.92 9.29 -10.35
CA LYS A 58 -19.46 10.63 -10.18
C LYS A 58 -20.68 10.58 -9.29
N LEU A 59 -20.86 11.64 -8.51
CA LEU A 59 -21.94 11.81 -7.56
C LEU A 59 -22.68 13.11 -7.84
N GLU A 60 -24.01 13.03 -7.82
CA GLU A 60 -24.92 14.18 -7.85
C GLU A 60 -25.99 14.00 -6.78
N GLY A 61 -26.41 15.07 -6.14
CA GLY A 61 -27.38 14.97 -5.06
C GLY A 61 -27.85 16.29 -4.48
N THR A 62 -28.51 16.21 -3.33
CA THR A 62 -29.05 17.35 -2.62
C THR A 62 -28.86 17.27 -1.11
N LEU A 63 -28.75 18.44 -0.47
CA LEU A 63 -28.68 18.62 0.96
C LEU A 63 -29.89 19.45 1.39
N ASN A 64 -30.67 18.92 2.35
CA ASN A 64 -31.82 19.62 2.92
C ASN A 64 -31.77 19.59 4.46
N GLY A 65 -31.26 20.64 5.05
CA GLY A 65 -30.93 20.66 6.47
C GLY A 65 -29.88 19.62 6.81
N ALA A 66 -30.21 18.64 7.65
CA ALA A 66 -29.37 17.48 7.95
C ALA A 66 -29.64 16.28 7.02
N GLY A 67 -30.64 16.36 6.14
CA GLY A 67 -30.95 15.29 5.18
C GLY A 67 -29.99 15.33 3.98
N ILE A 68 -29.37 14.22 3.67
CA ILE A 68 -28.49 14.06 2.50
C ILE A 68 -29.05 12.98 1.58
N HIS A 69 -29.11 13.30 0.29
CA HIS A 69 -29.49 12.39 -0.76
C HIS A 69 -28.51 12.53 -1.93
N PHE A 70 -27.98 11.43 -2.43
CA PHE A 70 -27.16 11.46 -3.64
C PHE A 70 -27.21 10.14 -4.40
N VAL A 71 -26.91 10.22 -5.68
CA VAL A 71 -26.85 9.09 -6.60
C VAL A 71 -25.44 8.99 -7.21
N THR A 72 -24.93 7.78 -7.30
CA THR A 72 -23.73 7.47 -8.08
C THR A 72 -24.12 6.54 -9.23
N LYS A 73 -23.46 6.68 -10.36
CA LYS A 73 -23.73 5.86 -11.56
C LYS A 73 -22.44 5.59 -12.32
N ASN A 74 -22.31 4.34 -12.75
CA ASN A 74 -21.33 3.90 -13.75
C ASN A 74 -22.00 2.96 -14.76
N ASP A 75 -21.22 2.39 -15.69
CA ASP A 75 -21.73 1.54 -16.78
C ASP A 75 -22.41 0.25 -16.28
N ARG A 76 -22.09 -0.20 -15.05
CA ARG A 76 -22.55 -1.48 -14.49
C ARG A 76 -23.65 -1.34 -13.44
N ARG A 77 -23.75 -0.19 -12.75
CA ARG A 77 -24.68 -0.03 -11.62
C ARG A 77 -25.05 1.42 -11.37
N SER A 78 -26.18 1.58 -10.71
CA SER A 78 -26.64 2.85 -10.12
C SER A 78 -26.88 2.65 -8.64
N SER A 79 -26.39 3.53 -7.78
CA SER A 79 -26.59 3.45 -6.33
C SER A 79 -27.20 4.76 -5.81
N GLU A 80 -28.29 4.65 -5.07
CA GLU A 80 -29.00 5.78 -4.46
C GLU A 80 -28.82 5.75 -2.95
N TYR A 81 -28.28 6.82 -2.40
CA TYR A 81 -27.95 7.00 -0.99
C TYR A 81 -28.91 7.99 -0.35
N ASN A 82 -29.53 7.59 0.78
CA ASN A 82 -30.43 8.43 1.58
C ASN A 82 -30.00 8.37 3.04
N GLY A 83 -29.81 9.53 3.67
CA GLY A 83 -29.29 9.54 5.03
C GLY A 83 -29.34 10.89 5.71
N THR A 84 -28.69 10.96 6.84
CA THR A 84 -28.49 12.17 7.64
C THR A 84 -26.99 12.45 7.81
N VAL A 85 -26.66 13.74 7.89
CA VAL A 85 -25.30 14.24 8.05
C VAL A 85 -25.20 15.19 9.23
N THR A 86 -24.10 15.06 9.97
CA THR A 86 -23.60 16.01 10.96
C THR A 86 -22.32 16.68 10.45
N SER A 87 -21.62 17.44 11.31
CA SER A 87 -20.30 17.98 10.97
C SER A 87 -19.27 16.89 10.59
N ASP A 88 -19.33 15.72 11.22
CA ASP A 88 -18.24 14.73 11.21
C ASP A 88 -18.69 13.33 10.83
N SER A 89 -19.99 13.09 10.69
CA SER A 89 -20.53 11.76 10.38
C SER A 89 -21.74 11.80 9.47
N MET A 90 -21.93 10.74 8.70
CA MET A 90 -23.14 10.44 7.94
C MET A 90 -23.61 9.03 8.26
N THR A 91 -24.90 8.82 8.24
CA THR A 91 -25.53 7.49 8.36
C THR A 91 -26.74 7.41 7.44
N GLY A 92 -26.99 6.24 6.88
CA GLY A 92 -28.14 6.07 6.01
C GLY A 92 -28.22 4.70 5.36
N THR A 93 -28.99 4.64 4.29
CA THR A 93 -29.23 3.46 3.48
C THR A 93 -28.81 3.70 2.04
N VAL A 94 -28.44 2.66 1.36
CA VAL A 94 -28.15 2.66 -0.07
C VAL A 94 -28.91 1.54 -0.75
N VAL A 95 -29.49 1.86 -1.91
CA VAL A 95 -30.08 0.89 -2.84
C VAL A 95 -29.22 0.89 -4.09
N THR A 96 -28.59 -0.24 -4.38
CA THR A 96 -27.81 -0.43 -5.61
C THR A 96 -28.62 -1.29 -6.59
N ILE A 97 -28.73 -0.82 -7.82
CA ILE A 97 -29.37 -1.51 -8.91
C ILE A 97 -28.30 -1.94 -9.90
N ASP A 98 -28.21 -3.24 -10.17
CA ASP A 98 -27.34 -3.79 -11.19
C ASP A 98 -27.83 -3.37 -12.58
N GLY A 99 -26.92 -2.93 -13.43
CA GLY A 99 -27.26 -2.42 -14.77
C GLY A 99 -27.72 -3.50 -15.74
N ASP A 100 -27.29 -4.73 -15.57
CA ASP A 100 -27.60 -5.86 -16.47
C ASP A 100 -28.80 -6.66 -15.95
N THR A 101 -28.71 -7.17 -14.71
CA THR A 101 -29.74 -8.06 -14.14
C THR A 101 -30.94 -7.32 -13.57
N LYS A 102 -30.82 -6.01 -13.30
CA LYS A 102 -31.81 -5.18 -12.60
C LYS A 102 -32.09 -5.62 -11.16
N GLU A 103 -31.24 -6.45 -10.60
CA GLU A 103 -31.32 -6.85 -9.20
C GLU A 103 -31.05 -5.66 -8.27
N HIS A 104 -31.74 -5.64 -7.13
CA HIS A 104 -31.61 -4.61 -6.11
C HIS A 104 -30.86 -5.16 -4.91
N THR A 105 -29.80 -4.46 -4.49
CA THR A 105 -29.11 -4.71 -3.23
C THR A 105 -29.37 -3.56 -2.28
N ASN A 106 -29.93 -3.86 -1.10
CA ASN A 106 -30.11 -2.89 -0.03
C ASN A 106 -29.00 -3.05 1.00
N ALA A 107 -28.39 -1.93 1.39
CA ALA A 107 -27.33 -1.90 2.39
C ALA A 107 -27.45 -0.66 3.28
N THR A 108 -26.71 -0.65 4.37
CA THR A 108 -26.49 0.55 5.17
C THR A 108 -25.16 1.19 4.83
N PHE A 109 -25.08 2.51 4.97
CA PHE A 109 -23.81 3.19 4.87
C PHE A 109 -23.56 4.12 6.04
N THR A 110 -22.32 4.32 6.35
CA THR A 110 -21.82 5.37 7.23
C THR A 110 -20.71 6.13 6.50
N ALA A 111 -20.51 7.40 6.88
CA ALA A 111 -19.31 8.10 6.46
C ALA A 111 -18.73 8.91 7.62
N LYS A 112 -17.41 8.94 7.71
CA LYS A 112 -16.67 9.72 8.70
C LYS A 112 -15.85 10.77 7.98
N ARG A 113 -15.87 12.00 8.45
CA ARG A 113 -15.04 13.07 7.89
C ARG A 113 -13.57 12.72 8.09
N VAL A 114 -12.79 12.86 7.03
CA VAL A 114 -11.34 12.70 7.12
C VAL A 114 -10.78 14.00 7.67
N GLY A 115 -10.03 13.88 8.76
CA GLY A 115 -9.33 15.02 9.36
C GLY A 115 -8.31 15.62 8.41
N GLU A 116 -8.05 16.91 8.57
CA GLU A 116 -6.90 17.53 7.95
C GLU A 116 -5.59 16.99 8.55
N ARG A 117 -4.48 17.16 7.82
CA ARG A 117 -3.16 16.77 8.31
C ARG A 117 -2.94 17.34 9.71
N ARG A 118 -2.36 16.52 10.61
CA ARG A 118 -2.00 16.96 11.97
C ARG A 118 -1.18 18.24 11.90
N PRO A 119 -1.50 19.25 12.72
CA PRO A 119 -0.65 20.42 12.86
C PRO A 119 0.70 20.04 13.51
N GLY A 120 1.81 20.51 12.95
CA GLY A 120 3.15 20.29 13.48
C GLY A 120 4.09 19.52 12.53
N PRO A 121 5.37 19.45 12.89
CA PRO A 121 6.36 18.74 12.07
C PRO A 121 6.16 17.23 12.11
N PRO A 122 6.71 16.48 11.12
CA PRO A 122 6.81 15.03 11.16
C PRO A 122 7.46 14.54 12.46
N GLN A 123 7.04 13.38 12.93
CA GLN A 123 7.54 12.76 14.15
C GLN A 123 8.37 11.51 13.81
N ARG A 124 9.33 11.22 14.71
CA ARG A 124 10.04 9.96 14.74
C ARG A 124 9.49 9.10 15.87
N HIS A 125 9.13 7.88 15.54
CA HIS A 125 8.58 6.88 16.46
C HIS A 125 9.62 5.78 16.69
N GLU A 126 9.98 5.54 17.96
CA GLU A 126 10.75 4.37 18.38
C GLU A 126 9.74 3.28 18.75
N PHE A 127 9.52 2.31 17.86
CA PHE A 127 8.55 1.25 18.08
C PHE A 127 9.24 -0.09 18.33
N VAL A 128 9.06 -0.64 19.52
CA VAL A 128 9.55 -1.97 19.88
C VAL A 128 8.41 -2.97 19.74
N PRO A 129 8.46 -3.88 18.76
CA PRO A 129 7.37 -4.81 18.54
C PRO A 129 7.30 -5.87 19.66
N THR A 130 6.09 -6.13 20.14
CA THR A 130 5.80 -7.19 21.11
C THR A 130 4.95 -8.30 20.51
N THR A 131 4.37 -8.07 19.34
CA THR A 131 3.53 -8.99 18.60
C THR A 131 3.88 -8.91 17.12
N PHE A 132 3.91 -10.06 16.47
CA PHE A 132 4.20 -10.21 15.05
C PHE A 132 3.04 -10.95 14.39
N TYR A 133 2.72 -10.59 13.17
CA TYR A 133 1.53 -11.10 12.49
C TYR A 133 1.89 -11.92 11.26
N ARG A 134 1.11 -12.98 11.02
CA ARG A 134 1.31 -13.93 9.94
C ARG A 134 0.22 -13.86 8.87
N ARG A 135 -0.55 -12.75 8.86
CA ARG A 135 -1.58 -12.48 7.86
C ARG A 135 -1.71 -10.98 7.62
N PHE A 136 -1.89 -10.60 6.38
CA PHE A 136 -2.30 -9.25 5.99
C PHE A 136 -3.83 -9.15 6.16
N SER A 137 -4.29 -8.70 7.31
CA SER A 137 -5.73 -8.68 7.62
C SER A 137 -6.21 -7.25 7.87
N PRO A 138 -7.36 -6.85 7.27
CA PRO A 138 -8.01 -5.59 7.60
C PRO A 138 -8.58 -5.56 9.03
N ASP A 139 -8.76 -6.72 9.65
CA ASP A 139 -9.32 -6.85 10.99
C ASP A 139 -8.26 -6.79 12.09
N THR A 140 -6.97 -6.81 11.73
CA THR A 140 -5.89 -6.71 12.70
C THR A 140 -5.83 -5.32 13.29
N LYS A 141 -5.89 -5.22 14.63
CA LYS A 141 -5.75 -3.95 15.31
C LYS A 141 -4.37 -3.34 15.06
N PRO A 142 -4.30 -2.08 14.63
CA PRO A 142 -3.02 -1.40 14.42
C PRO A 142 -2.15 -1.35 15.70
N VAL A 143 -0.85 -1.58 15.52
CA VAL A 143 0.12 -1.51 16.61
C VAL A 143 0.57 -0.08 16.90
N LEU A 144 0.51 0.76 15.88
CA LEU A 144 0.86 2.18 15.96
C LEU A 144 0.10 2.96 14.88
N THR A 145 -0.32 4.18 15.22
CA THR A 145 -0.86 5.16 14.27
C THR A 145 0.19 6.20 13.96
N ILE A 146 0.44 6.42 12.67
CA ILE A 146 1.45 7.33 12.13
C ILE A 146 0.84 8.26 11.09
N TRP A 147 1.49 9.39 10.83
CA TRP A 147 1.05 10.36 9.84
C TRP A 147 2.00 10.40 8.64
N PRO A 148 1.52 10.79 7.45
CA PRO A 148 2.41 11.09 6.33
C PRO A 148 3.53 12.04 6.73
N GLY A 149 4.76 11.71 6.38
CA GLY A 149 5.98 12.38 6.79
C GLY A 149 6.61 11.84 8.08
N ASP A 150 5.90 11.04 8.88
CA ASP A 150 6.48 10.42 10.08
C ASP A 150 7.51 9.34 9.71
N THR A 151 8.48 9.15 10.59
CA THR A 151 9.49 8.10 10.51
C THR A 151 9.25 7.08 11.62
N VAL A 152 9.32 5.80 11.28
CA VAL A 152 9.28 4.71 12.26
C VAL A 152 10.62 4.02 12.28
N HIS A 153 11.18 3.86 13.48
CA HIS A 153 12.31 2.98 13.74
C HIS A 153 11.82 1.77 14.52
N THR A 154 12.11 0.58 14.02
CA THR A 154 11.63 -0.69 14.60
C THR A 154 12.60 -1.83 14.31
N THR A 155 12.26 -3.03 14.77
CA THR A 155 12.97 -4.27 14.46
C THR A 155 12.01 -5.30 13.88
N THR A 156 12.55 -6.27 13.15
CA THR A 156 11.82 -7.45 12.66
C THR A 156 12.29 -8.71 13.38
N VAL A 157 11.54 -9.78 13.28
CA VAL A 157 12.02 -11.15 13.47
C VAL A 157 12.40 -11.73 12.10
N ASP A 158 13.09 -12.86 12.07
CA ASP A 158 13.35 -13.61 10.83
C ASP A 158 12.11 -14.42 10.40
N ALA A 159 12.20 -15.06 9.23
CA ALA A 159 11.12 -15.88 8.65
C ALA A 159 10.65 -17.00 9.58
N ASP A 160 11.49 -17.51 10.48
CA ASP A 160 11.17 -18.52 11.47
C ASP A 160 10.62 -17.95 12.80
N GLY A 161 10.59 -16.62 12.93
CA GLY A 161 10.02 -15.92 14.07
C GLY A 161 11.01 -15.64 15.21
N ALA A 162 12.33 -15.73 14.98
CA ALA A 162 13.34 -15.43 15.98
C ALA A 162 13.83 -13.96 15.90
N ASP A 163 14.02 -13.34 17.06
CA ASP A 163 14.52 -11.98 17.22
C ASP A 163 16.06 -11.89 17.09
N GLU A 164 16.60 -10.70 17.33
CA GLU A 164 18.04 -10.42 17.27
C GLU A 164 18.88 -11.23 18.29
N LYS A 165 18.25 -11.80 19.31
CA LYS A 165 18.87 -12.65 20.33
C LYS A 165 18.69 -14.14 20.05
N GLY A 166 18.00 -14.51 18.97
CA GLY A 166 17.64 -15.88 18.64
C GLY A 166 16.50 -16.42 19.50
N VAL A 167 15.71 -15.54 20.13
CA VAL A 167 14.53 -15.95 20.89
C VAL A 167 13.33 -16.00 19.96
N THR A 168 12.71 -17.17 19.82
CA THR A 168 11.48 -17.33 19.05
C THR A 168 10.34 -16.56 19.72
N ARG A 169 9.78 -15.59 19.03
CA ARG A 169 8.70 -14.70 19.48
C ARG A 169 7.35 -15.13 18.94
N VAL A 170 7.34 -15.78 17.81
CA VAL A 170 6.13 -16.21 17.08
C VAL A 170 6.46 -17.43 16.23
N LEU A 171 5.46 -18.15 15.77
CA LEU A 171 5.64 -19.24 14.81
C LEU A 171 6.16 -18.69 13.47
N GLY A 172 7.02 -19.46 12.82
CA GLY A 172 7.52 -19.16 11.48
C GLY A 172 6.44 -19.03 10.39
N GLY A 173 6.85 -18.72 9.18
CA GLY A 173 6.02 -18.41 8.03
C GLY A 173 5.95 -16.90 7.80
N ASN A 174 7.09 -16.25 7.79
CA ASN A 174 7.35 -14.84 7.53
C ASN A 174 6.49 -13.89 8.40
N PRO A 175 6.68 -13.92 9.74
CA PRO A 175 5.90 -13.04 10.63
C PRO A 175 6.37 -11.60 10.56
N GLU A 176 5.42 -10.67 10.39
CA GLU A 176 5.65 -9.28 10.10
C GLU A 176 5.46 -8.36 11.30
N THR A 177 6.22 -7.27 11.32
CA THR A 177 6.03 -6.13 12.22
C THR A 177 4.97 -5.18 11.64
N GLY A 178 3.95 -4.84 12.42
CA GLY A 178 2.79 -4.05 12.00
C GLY A 178 1.49 -4.61 12.57
N PRO A 179 0.29 -4.23 12.03
CA PRO A 179 0.12 -3.21 11.02
C PRO A 179 0.26 -1.79 11.58
N PHE A 180 0.90 -0.93 10.81
CA PHE A 180 0.94 0.50 11.07
C PHE A 180 -0.24 1.17 10.37
N TYR A 181 -1.06 1.92 11.13
CA TYR A 181 -2.17 2.69 10.58
C TYR A 181 -1.67 4.05 10.13
N VAL A 182 -1.80 4.36 8.85
CA VAL A 182 -1.41 5.66 8.28
C VAL A 182 -2.63 6.59 8.29
N GLU A 183 -2.61 7.59 9.15
CA GLU A 183 -3.70 8.59 9.21
C GLU A 183 -3.90 9.26 7.85
N THR A 184 -5.14 9.56 7.53
CA THR A 184 -5.60 10.12 6.25
C THR A 184 -5.47 9.22 5.02
N ALA A 185 -4.84 8.04 5.13
CA ALA A 185 -4.79 7.10 4.01
C ALA A 185 -6.17 6.49 3.74
N LEU A 186 -6.65 6.68 2.53
CA LEU A 186 -7.95 6.19 2.07
C LEU A 186 -7.79 5.24 0.88
N PRO A 187 -8.74 4.31 0.68
CA PRO A 187 -8.78 3.53 -0.55
C PRO A 187 -8.66 4.41 -1.80
N GLY A 188 -7.77 4.03 -2.71
CA GLY A 188 -7.45 4.79 -3.92
C GLY A 188 -6.23 5.70 -3.81
N ASP A 189 -5.65 5.88 -2.62
CA ASP A 189 -4.36 6.55 -2.46
C ASP A 189 -3.19 5.60 -2.76
N LEU A 190 -2.04 6.17 -3.02
CA LEU A 190 -0.78 5.46 -3.14
C LEU A 190 0.08 5.73 -1.89
N LEU A 191 0.44 4.65 -1.19
CA LEU A 191 1.37 4.70 -0.07
C LEU A 191 2.79 4.63 -0.60
N ALA A 192 3.66 5.54 -0.18
CA ALA A 192 5.10 5.51 -0.40
C ALA A 192 5.80 5.17 0.91
N VAL A 193 6.53 4.06 0.93
CA VAL A 193 7.34 3.59 2.07
C VAL A 193 8.81 3.76 1.70
N HIS A 194 9.45 4.79 2.24
CA HIS A 194 10.86 5.04 2.00
C HIS A 194 11.71 4.34 3.06
N ILE A 195 12.57 3.41 2.64
CA ILE A 195 13.50 2.69 3.51
C ILE A 195 14.69 3.58 3.81
N VAL A 196 14.66 4.24 4.96
CA VAL A 196 15.70 5.21 5.37
C VAL A 196 16.97 4.50 5.83
N ARG A 197 16.79 3.40 6.58
CA ARG A 197 17.88 2.60 7.10
C ARG A 197 17.47 1.14 7.22
N LEU A 198 18.39 0.26 6.85
CA LEU A 198 18.22 -1.17 6.94
C LEU A 198 19.54 -1.80 7.36
N LYS A 199 19.60 -2.36 8.58
CA LYS A 199 20.82 -2.90 9.15
C LYS A 199 20.60 -4.27 9.76
N LEU A 200 21.58 -5.12 9.57
CA LEU A 200 21.70 -6.37 10.30
C LEU A 200 21.86 -6.07 11.79
N ASN A 201 21.00 -6.62 12.65
CA ASN A 201 21.03 -6.42 14.10
C ASN A 201 21.63 -7.63 14.86
N ARG A 202 21.97 -8.71 14.14
CA ARG A 202 22.68 -9.89 14.65
C ARG A 202 23.77 -10.34 13.68
N ASP A 203 24.64 -11.25 14.09
CA ASP A 203 25.83 -11.73 13.38
C ASP A 203 25.65 -13.14 12.77
N TRP A 204 24.42 -13.61 12.65
CA TRP A 204 24.11 -14.89 12.03
C TRP A 204 22.83 -14.83 11.21
N ALA A 205 22.74 -15.74 10.23
CA ALA A 205 21.58 -15.98 9.39
C ALA A 205 21.39 -17.48 9.16
N MET A 206 20.19 -17.84 8.69
CA MET A 206 19.85 -19.20 8.28
C MET A 206 19.49 -19.24 6.81
N SER A 207 19.80 -20.34 6.14
CA SER A 207 19.24 -20.71 4.83
C SER A 207 19.05 -22.21 4.78
N ASP A 208 18.49 -22.71 3.68
CA ASP A 208 18.39 -24.16 3.45
C ASP A 208 19.32 -24.56 2.28
N ASP A 209 19.83 -25.80 2.31
CA ASP A 209 20.54 -26.40 1.18
C ASP A 209 19.54 -27.01 0.16
N PHE A 210 18.67 -26.17 -0.37
CA PHE A 210 17.50 -26.53 -1.18
C PHE A 210 17.46 -25.73 -2.48
N VAL A 211 16.81 -26.25 -3.50
CA VAL A 211 16.43 -25.50 -4.70
C VAL A 211 14.97 -25.73 -4.99
N VAL A 212 14.23 -24.65 -5.23
CA VAL A 212 12.79 -24.75 -5.50
C VAL A 212 12.50 -25.67 -6.69
N PRO A 213 11.61 -26.67 -6.57
CA PRO A 213 11.42 -27.69 -7.61
C PRO A 213 11.03 -27.12 -8.97
N ARG A 214 10.32 -25.99 -9.01
CA ARG A 214 9.91 -25.31 -10.25
C ARG A 214 11.08 -24.68 -11.02
N ALA A 215 12.26 -24.55 -10.41
CA ALA A 215 13.46 -23.95 -11.03
C ALA A 215 14.44 -24.97 -11.58
N VAL A 216 14.16 -26.27 -11.44
CA VAL A 216 15.06 -27.35 -11.85
C VAL A 216 14.35 -28.35 -12.75
N ASP A 217 15.10 -28.99 -13.65
CA ASP A 217 14.61 -30.11 -14.44
C ASP A 217 14.52 -31.40 -13.60
N SER A 218 13.81 -32.40 -14.13
CA SER A 218 13.58 -33.67 -13.43
C SER A 218 14.85 -34.42 -13.06
N ASP A 219 15.90 -34.36 -13.87
CA ASP A 219 17.15 -35.07 -13.63
C ASP A 219 17.92 -34.45 -12.46
N LEU A 220 17.93 -33.13 -12.37
CA LEU A 220 18.53 -32.43 -11.25
C LEU A 220 17.70 -32.59 -9.98
N ALA A 221 16.36 -32.50 -10.06
CA ALA A 221 15.47 -32.71 -8.91
C ALA A 221 15.70 -34.07 -8.22
N VAL A 222 15.92 -35.14 -8.99
CA VAL A 222 16.24 -36.47 -8.45
C VAL A 222 17.58 -36.47 -7.69
N LYS A 223 18.58 -35.73 -8.18
CA LYS A 223 19.89 -35.62 -7.50
C LYS A 223 19.82 -34.82 -6.21
N LEU A 224 18.90 -33.86 -6.13
CA LEU A 224 18.72 -32.98 -4.97
C LEU A 224 17.69 -33.48 -3.94
N LYS A 225 17.16 -34.69 -4.10
CA LYS A 225 16.10 -35.25 -3.24
C LYS A 225 16.44 -35.33 -1.73
N ASP A 226 17.72 -35.37 -1.38
CA ASP A 226 18.19 -35.51 0.01
C ASP A 226 18.71 -34.17 0.59
N THR A 227 18.43 -33.05 -0.10
CA THR A 227 18.71 -31.68 0.36
C THR A 227 17.54 -31.13 1.20
N GLY A 228 17.60 -29.88 1.62
CA GLY A 228 16.59 -29.23 2.46
C GLY A 228 16.96 -29.22 3.93
N LYS A 229 18.26 -29.21 4.25
CA LYS A 229 18.78 -29.05 5.62
C LYS A 229 19.11 -27.60 5.88
N SER A 230 18.79 -27.14 7.06
CA SER A 230 19.15 -25.79 7.48
C SER A 230 20.66 -25.60 7.57
N VAL A 231 21.13 -24.48 7.03
CA VAL A 231 22.51 -24.06 6.99
C VAL A 231 22.67 -22.75 7.75
N GLN A 232 23.51 -22.77 8.77
CA GLN A 232 23.82 -21.58 9.54
C GLN A 232 25.00 -20.81 8.92
N TRP A 233 24.90 -19.48 8.91
CA TRP A 233 25.88 -18.56 8.37
C TRP A 233 26.32 -17.56 9.44
N HIS A 234 27.62 -17.30 9.51
CA HIS A 234 28.18 -16.19 10.25
C HIS A 234 28.19 -14.93 9.36
N LEU A 235 27.69 -13.80 9.88
CA LEU A 235 27.63 -12.51 9.21
C LEU A 235 28.71 -11.58 9.76
N ASP A 236 29.76 -11.31 8.98
CA ASP A 236 30.71 -10.24 9.31
C ASP A 236 30.13 -8.89 8.87
N ARG A 237 29.48 -8.19 9.81
CA ARG A 237 28.84 -6.90 9.57
C ARG A 237 29.81 -5.75 9.31
N THR A 238 31.11 -5.96 9.56
CA THR A 238 32.16 -4.97 9.30
C THR A 238 32.69 -5.09 7.89
N GLN A 239 32.96 -6.32 7.45
CA GLN A 239 33.42 -6.60 6.09
C GLN A 239 32.26 -6.75 5.11
N MET A 240 31.03 -6.83 5.60
CA MET A 240 29.80 -7.08 4.81
C MET A 240 29.92 -8.35 3.97
N ILE A 241 30.24 -9.46 4.63
CA ILE A 241 30.34 -10.80 4.01
C ILE A 241 29.73 -11.85 4.94
N ALA A 242 29.26 -12.95 4.34
CA ALA A 242 28.83 -14.16 5.06
C ALA A 242 29.71 -15.35 4.75
N ARG A 243 29.83 -16.26 5.73
CA ARG A 243 30.46 -17.58 5.60
C ARG A 243 29.61 -18.63 6.30
N GLN A 244 29.59 -19.84 5.77
CA GLN A 244 28.94 -20.96 6.47
C GLN A 244 29.68 -21.25 7.78
N ASP A 245 28.96 -21.54 8.85
CA ASP A 245 29.58 -21.94 10.13
C ASP A 245 30.26 -23.30 10.05
N LYS A 246 29.70 -24.20 9.24
CA LYS A 246 30.22 -25.57 9.06
C LYS A 246 30.34 -25.89 7.57
N PRO A 247 31.29 -25.25 6.85
CA PRO A 247 31.46 -25.48 5.42
C PRO A 247 32.01 -26.89 5.15
N THR A 248 31.68 -27.42 3.99
CA THR A 248 32.38 -28.60 3.46
C THR A 248 33.82 -28.20 3.00
N GLU A 249 34.68 -29.18 2.78
CA GLU A 249 36.05 -28.93 2.31
C GLU A 249 36.07 -28.09 0.99
N HIS A 250 35.06 -28.30 0.13
CA HIS A 250 34.94 -27.57 -1.13
C HIS A 250 34.44 -26.11 -0.97
N LEU A 251 33.80 -25.77 0.14
CA LEU A 251 33.20 -24.45 0.40
C LEU A 251 33.91 -23.71 1.54
N LYS A 252 35.03 -24.21 2.07
CA LYS A 252 35.71 -23.62 3.24
C LYS A 252 36.15 -22.16 3.02
N ASP A 253 36.44 -21.79 1.80
CA ASP A 253 36.88 -20.45 1.42
C ASP A 253 35.75 -19.64 0.71
N TYR A 254 34.53 -20.21 0.66
CA TYR A 254 33.42 -19.57 -0.01
C TYR A 254 32.88 -18.44 0.86
N ILE A 255 32.75 -17.25 0.26
CA ILE A 255 32.20 -16.06 0.90
C ILE A 255 31.09 -15.48 0.02
N VAL A 256 30.09 -14.89 0.67
CA VAL A 256 28.98 -14.21 0.02
C VAL A 256 28.98 -12.74 0.45
N PRO A 257 29.03 -11.76 -0.48
CA PRO A 257 28.84 -10.35 -0.14
C PRO A 257 27.42 -10.11 0.40
N LEU A 258 27.31 -9.31 1.45
CA LEU A 258 26.00 -8.97 2.07
C LEU A 258 25.39 -7.74 1.40
N HIS A 259 24.09 -7.83 1.13
CA HIS A 259 23.23 -6.76 0.63
C HIS A 259 21.89 -6.81 1.35
N PRO A 260 21.80 -6.24 2.56
CA PRO A 260 20.58 -6.30 3.36
C PRO A 260 19.36 -5.77 2.62
N MET A 261 18.26 -6.51 2.68
CA MET A 261 17.00 -6.19 2.03
C MET A 261 15.81 -6.63 2.88
N LEU A 262 14.61 -6.16 2.55
CA LEU A 262 13.35 -6.68 3.08
C LEU A 262 12.67 -7.53 2.01
N GLY A 263 12.38 -8.79 2.31
CA GLY A 263 11.58 -9.67 1.47
C GLY A 263 10.11 -9.22 1.47
N CYS A 264 9.61 -8.74 2.61
CA CYS A 264 8.22 -8.40 2.79
C CYS A 264 7.98 -6.91 3.14
N VAL A 265 7.21 -6.25 2.28
CA VAL A 265 6.57 -4.95 2.53
C VAL A 265 5.17 -5.00 1.95
N GLY A 266 4.12 -4.97 2.79
CA GLY A 266 2.76 -5.16 2.31
C GLY A 266 1.72 -4.37 3.09
N VAL A 267 0.54 -4.20 2.49
CA VAL A 267 -0.64 -3.56 3.10
C VAL A 267 -1.82 -4.52 3.15
N ALA A 268 -2.84 -4.20 3.94
CA ALA A 268 -4.04 -5.03 3.97
C ALA A 268 -4.74 -5.05 2.60
N PRO A 269 -5.20 -6.23 2.13
CA PRO A 269 -5.86 -6.38 0.84
C PRO A 269 -7.24 -5.71 0.81
N GLY A 270 -7.82 -5.61 -0.40
CA GLY A 270 -9.08 -4.92 -0.64
C GLY A 270 -10.32 -5.66 -0.16
N PHE A 271 -11.48 -5.06 -0.46
CA PHE A 271 -12.80 -5.55 -0.14
C PHE A 271 -13.01 -7.03 -0.51
N ALA A 272 -13.64 -7.77 0.39
CA ALA A 272 -14.00 -9.19 0.26
C ALA A 272 -12.84 -10.14 -0.06
N SER A 273 -11.59 -9.67 0.03
CA SER A 273 -10.42 -10.55 -0.08
C SER A 273 -10.22 -11.33 1.22
N ALA A 274 -9.93 -12.61 1.11
CA ALA A 274 -9.42 -13.35 2.26
C ALA A 274 -8.10 -12.73 2.74
N ALA A 275 -7.84 -12.79 4.04
CA ALA A 275 -6.56 -12.34 4.60
C ALA A 275 -5.45 -13.32 4.20
N PRO A 276 -4.55 -12.97 3.24
CA PRO A 276 -3.47 -13.85 2.81
C PRO A 276 -2.44 -14.04 3.92
N GLY A 277 -1.68 -15.14 3.85
CA GLY A 277 -0.51 -15.34 4.69
C GLY A 277 0.58 -14.31 4.38
N THR A 278 1.46 -14.05 5.33
CA THR A 278 2.56 -13.10 5.13
C THR A 278 3.67 -13.66 4.23
N GLY A 279 3.69 -14.97 3.99
CA GLY A 279 4.49 -15.61 2.94
C GLY A 279 3.91 -15.50 1.52
N ASP A 280 2.75 -14.83 1.35
CA ASP A 280 2.13 -14.59 0.05
C ASP A 280 2.40 -13.16 -0.43
N SER A 281 2.34 -12.96 -1.76
CA SER A 281 2.49 -11.67 -2.40
C SER A 281 1.39 -11.42 -3.44
N GLY A 282 1.16 -10.15 -3.77
CA GLY A 282 0.16 -9.76 -4.75
C GLY A 282 0.12 -8.25 -4.98
N SER A 283 -0.97 -7.73 -5.54
CA SER A 283 -1.14 -6.29 -5.77
C SER A 283 -1.13 -5.44 -4.49
N TYR A 284 -1.11 -6.07 -3.32
CA TYR A 284 -0.96 -5.45 -2.00
C TYR A 284 0.51 -5.42 -1.52
N GLY A 285 1.47 -5.86 -2.33
CA GLY A 285 2.84 -6.14 -1.94
C GLY A 285 2.94 -7.50 -1.24
N GLY A 286 3.43 -7.53 -0.01
CA GLY A 286 3.64 -8.74 0.78
C GLY A 286 5.04 -9.30 0.56
N ASN A 287 5.17 -10.61 0.57
CA ASN A 287 6.43 -11.33 0.38
C ASN A 287 6.87 -11.30 -1.08
N MET A 288 7.42 -10.17 -1.49
CA MET A 288 7.82 -9.94 -2.89
C MET A 288 9.18 -10.56 -3.21
N ASP A 289 10.01 -10.81 -2.21
CA ASP A 289 11.37 -11.34 -2.32
C ASP A 289 12.18 -10.67 -3.42
N PHE A 290 12.00 -9.34 -3.48
CA PHE A 290 12.66 -8.52 -4.47
C PHE A 290 13.89 -7.82 -3.88
N ASN A 291 15.07 -8.24 -4.29
CA ASN A 291 16.37 -7.75 -3.79
C ASN A 291 16.68 -6.28 -4.11
N GLY A 292 15.75 -5.54 -4.72
CA GLY A 292 15.79 -4.09 -4.87
C GLY A 292 15.14 -3.31 -3.73
N ILE A 293 14.53 -3.98 -2.73
CA ILE A 293 13.95 -3.32 -1.54
C ILE A 293 15.05 -3.19 -0.48
N VAL A 294 15.88 -2.19 -0.63
CA VAL A 294 17.09 -1.94 0.17
C VAL A 294 17.08 -0.55 0.79
N GLU A 295 18.05 -0.25 1.64
CA GLU A 295 18.26 1.11 2.16
C GLU A 295 18.35 2.14 1.02
N GLY A 296 17.58 3.23 1.12
CA GLY A 296 17.48 4.28 0.11
C GLY A 296 16.45 4.01 -1.01
N SER A 297 15.78 2.86 -1.01
CA SER A 297 14.67 2.60 -1.93
C SER A 297 13.33 3.09 -1.37
N THR A 298 12.36 3.29 -2.26
CA THR A 298 10.96 3.60 -1.92
C THR A 298 10.06 2.53 -2.52
N VAL A 299 9.21 1.92 -1.70
CA VAL A 299 8.19 0.97 -2.13
C VAL A 299 6.86 1.68 -2.23
N TYR A 300 6.17 1.57 -3.36
CA TYR A 300 4.85 2.14 -3.60
C TYR A 300 3.79 1.04 -3.61
N LEU A 301 2.77 1.20 -2.77
CA LEU A 301 1.68 0.24 -2.60
C LEU A 301 0.32 0.91 -2.71
N GLN A 302 -0.62 0.27 -3.42
CA GLN A 302 -1.99 0.76 -3.54
C GLN A 302 -2.74 0.62 -2.21
N VAL A 303 -3.20 1.73 -1.64
CA VAL A 303 -4.07 1.71 -0.46
C VAL A 303 -5.45 1.16 -0.83
N ARG A 304 -5.88 0.09 -0.16
CA ARG A 304 -7.15 -0.59 -0.37
C ARG A 304 -8.04 -0.62 0.86
N GLN A 305 -7.45 -0.37 2.04
CA GLN A 305 -8.14 -0.28 3.33
C GLN A 305 -7.84 1.07 3.99
N PRO A 306 -8.74 1.60 4.84
CA PRO A 306 -8.45 2.79 5.63
C PRO A 306 -7.17 2.60 6.43
N GLY A 307 -6.31 3.61 6.40
CA GLY A 307 -5.03 3.56 7.09
C GLY A 307 -3.98 2.65 6.44
N ALA A 308 -4.23 2.13 5.23
CA ALA A 308 -3.38 1.20 4.50
C ALA A 308 -3.08 -0.10 5.25
N LEU A 309 -2.82 -0.04 6.57
CA LEU A 309 -2.41 -1.16 7.42
C LEU A 309 -1.10 -1.79 6.92
N LEU A 310 -0.01 -1.04 7.04
CA LEU A 310 1.32 -1.42 6.56
C LEU A 310 1.99 -2.44 7.47
N TYR A 311 2.59 -3.47 6.85
CA TYR A 311 3.45 -4.45 7.48
C TYR A 311 4.83 -4.43 6.83
N VAL A 312 5.88 -4.68 7.62
CA VAL A 312 7.27 -4.78 7.17
C VAL A 312 7.99 -5.91 7.89
N GLY A 313 8.82 -6.67 7.19
CA GLY A 313 9.61 -7.72 7.80
C GLY A 313 10.35 -8.57 6.78
N ASP A 314 10.56 -9.85 7.14
CA ASP A 314 11.27 -10.81 6.31
C ASP A 314 12.64 -10.26 5.86
N GLY A 315 13.51 -10.06 6.83
CA GLY A 315 14.83 -9.45 6.61
C GLY A 315 15.84 -10.44 6.07
N HIS A 316 16.43 -10.15 4.91
CA HIS A 316 17.46 -10.97 4.31
C HIS A 316 18.82 -10.27 4.38
N ALA A 317 19.86 -10.95 4.85
CA ALA A 317 21.20 -10.43 4.81
C ALA A 317 21.73 -10.33 3.36
N VAL A 318 21.26 -11.21 2.48
CA VAL A 318 21.44 -11.19 1.03
C VAL A 318 20.49 -12.19 0.38
N GLN A 319 20.02 -11.86 -0.82
CA GLN A 319 19.25 -12.76 -1.68
C GLN A 319 19.70 -12.63 -3.13
N GLY A 320 19.84 -13.77 -3.82
CA GLY A 320 20.02 -13.81 -5.27
C GLY A 320 18.70 -13.60 -6.02
N ASP A 321 18.77 -13.25 -7.31
CA ASP A 321 17.59 -13.12 -8.15
C ASP A 321 16.77 -14.40 -8.17
N GLY A 322 15.46 -14.28 -7.88
CA GLY A 322 14.48 -15.36 -7.92
C GLY A 322 14.47 -16.29 -6.70
N GLU A 323 15.32 -16.04 -5.71
CA GLU A 323 15.39 -16.82 -4.46
C GLU A 323 15.34 -18.33 -4.70
N LEU A 324 16.21 -18.80 -5.58
CA LEU A 324 16.12 -20.16 -6.12
C LEU A 324 16.33 -21.28 -5.08
N ASN A 325 16.89 -20.98 -3.94
CA ASN A 325 17.02 -21.93 -2.83
C ASN A 325 15.80 -21.91 -1.87
N GLY A 326 14.80 -21.07 -2.12
CA GLY A 326 13.57 -21.03 -1.35
C GLY A 326 13.64 -20.28 -0.02
N ASN A 327 14.85 -19.98 0.46
CA ASN A 327 15.16 -19.12 1.59
C ASN A 327 16.44 -18.35 1.28
N ALA A 328 16.44 -17.07 1.47
CA ALA A 328 17.62 -16.24 1.39
C ALA A 328 18.60 -16.51 2.56
N LEU A 329 19.45 -15.58 2.92
CA LEU A 329 20.10 -15.57 4.23
C LEU A 329 19.18 -14.87 5.22
N GLU A 330 18.28 -15.64 5.82
CA GLU A 330 17.21 -15.20 6.71
C GLU A 330 17.75 -14.63 8.02
N THR A 331 17.34 -13.41 8.36
CA THR A 331 17.82 -12.75 9.58
C THR A 331 16.83 -11.71 10.08
N SER A 332 16.97 -11.32 11.34
CA SER A 332 16.25 -10.14 11.87
C SER A 332 16.96 -8.84 11.48
N MET A 333 16.20 -7.75 11.42
CA MET A 333 16.69 -6.45 10.96
C MET A 333 16.35 -5.31 11.93
N ASP A 334 17.20 -4.29 11.95
CA ASP A 334 16.91 -2.94 12.43
C ASP A 334 16.46 -2.11 11.23
N VAL A 335 15.23 -1.62 11.27
CA VAL A 335 14.54 -0.98 10.14
C VAL A 335 14.10 0.42 10.50
N GLU A 336 14.39 1.39 9.63
CA GLU A 336 13.85 2.74 9.72
C GLU A 336 13.21 3.11 8.38
N PHE A 337 11.96 3.53 8.41
CA PHE A 337 11.23 3.94 7.21
C PHE A 337 10.41 5.21 7.45
N THR A 338 10.20 5.96 6.38
CA THR A 338 9.33 7.15 6.36
C THR A 338 8.15 6.89 5.44
N ILE A 339 6.99 7.46 5.79
CA ILE A 339 5.75 7.27 5.05
C ILE A 339 5.32 8.55 4.38
N ASP A 340 4.92 8.45 3.11
CA ASP A 340 4.18 9.49 2.40
C ASP A 340 2.94 8.95 1.70
N LEU A 341 1.98 9.84 1.40
CA LEU A 341 0.77 9.52 0.65
C LEU A 341 0.68 10.38 -0.61
N ILE A 342 0.35 9.75 -1.72
CA ILE A 342 -0.01 10.43 -2.96
C ILE A 342 -1.52 10.21 -3.17
N PRO A 343 -2.35 11.23 -2.93
CA PRO A 343 -3.80 11.08 -2.99
C PRO A 343 -4.29 10.72 -4.40
N GLN A 344 -5.25 9.80 -4.46
CA GLN A 344 -5.97 9.42 -5.68
C GLN A 344 -5.05 9.03 -6.86
N LYS A 345 -3.88 8.47 -6.57
CA LYS A 345 -2.97 7.89 -7.57
C LYS A 345 -3.15 6.38 -7.58
N HIS A 346 -3.57 5.85 -8.72
CA HIS A 346 -3.81 4.43 -8.91
C HIS A 346 -2.62 3.72 -9.55
N ILE A 347 -2.25 2.56 -8.99
CA ILE A 347 -1.31 1.61 -9.58
C ILE A 347 -1.89 0.20 -9.53
N ASP A 348 -1.58 -0.62 -10.52
CA ASP A 348 -2.08 -2.00 -10.62
C ASP A 348 -1.15 -3.01 -9.94
N THR A 349 0.15 -2.73 -9.92
CA THR A 349 1.19 -3.59 -9.34
C THR A 349 2.13 -2.77 -8.45
N PRO A 350 2.75 -3.36 -7.43
CA PRO A 350 3.75 -2.68 -6.61
C PRO A 350 4.88 -2.11 -7.44
N ARG A 351 5.42 -0.99 -7.00
CA ARG A 351 6.54 -0.30 -7.63
C ARG A 351 7.65 -0.11 -6.62
N VAL A 352 8.89 -0.17 -7.08
CA VAL A 352 10.06 0.16 -6.27
C VAL A 352 10.89 1.19 -7.01
N GLU A 353 11.33 2.20 -6.30
CA GLU A 353 12.18 3.24 -6.83
C GLU A 353 13.47 3.32 -6.04
N SER A 354 14.59 3.33 -6.74
CA SER A 354 15.91 3.58 -6.15
C SER A 354 16.48 4.91 -6.67
N PRO A 355 17.61 5.39 -6.18
CA PRO A 355 18.25 6.58 -6.75
C PRO A 355 18.55 6.47 -8.26
N THR A 356 18.68 5.26 -8.78
CA THR A 356 19.11 5.00 -10.16
C THR A 356 18.06 4.38 -11.07
N HIS A 357 17.04 3.70 -10.50
CA HIS A 357 16.07 2.93 -11.28
C HIS A 357 14.65 3.14 -10.80
N ILE A 358 13.70 3.01 -11.72
CA ILE A 358 12.29 2.71 -11.44
C ILE A 358 12.04 1.24 -11.78
N MET A 359 11.25 0.53 -10.99
CA MET A 359 11.09 -0.91 -11.05
C MET A 359 9.63 -1.28 -10.78
N ALA A 360 8.95 -1.90 -11.75
CA ALA A 360 7.60 -2.43 -11.59
C ALA A 360 7.69 -3.91 -11.21
N VAL A 361 7.06 -4.30 -10.10
CA VAL A 361 7.13 -5.66 -9.55
C VAL A 361 5.90 -6.43 -10.01
N GLY A 362 6.06 -7.35 -10.96
CA GLY A 362 4.99 -8.21 -11.45
C GLY A 362 4.84 -9.45 -10.56
N LEU A 363 3.66 -9.61 -9.99
CA LEU A 363 3.32 -10.70 -9.07
C LEU A 363 2.13 -11.48 -9.62
N ASP A 364 2.33 -12.77 -9.88
CA ASP A 364 1.30 -13.68 -10.40
C ASP A 364 1.67 -15.14 -10.12
N GLY A 365 0.71 -16.04 -10.18
CA GLY A 365 0.93 -17.48 -10.03
C GLY A 365 1.71 -18.13 -11.19
N SER A 366 2.02 -17.39 -12.26
CA SER A 366 2.79 -17.82 -13.42
C SER A 366 3.81 -16.76 -13.84
N LEU A 367 4.94 -17.21 -14.42
CA LEU A 367 5.95 -16.28 -14.95
C LEU A 367 5.40 -15.40 -16.08
N GLU A 368 4.53 -15.95 -16.94
CA GLU A 368 3.89 -15.18 -18.00
C GLU A 368 2.96 -14.10 -17.45
N GLY A 369 2.15 -14.43 -16.45
CA GLY A 369 1.29 -13.46 -15.77
C GLY A 369 2.10 -12.38 -15.07
N ALA A 370 3.17 -12.76 -14.36
CA ALA A 370 4.07 -11.83 -13.69
C ALA A 370 4.78 -10.89 -14.68
N LEU A 371 5.24 -11.40 -15.83
CA LEU A 371 5.82 -10.58 -16.91
C LEU A 371 4.81 -9.55 -17.42
N LYS A 372 3.58 -9.98 -17.71
CA LYS A 372 2.50 -9.09 -18.17
C LYS A 372 2.20 -8.00 -17.13
N ALA A 373 2.13 -8.36 -15.85
CA ALA A 373 1.91 -7.42 -14.76
C ALA A 373 3.03 -6.39 -14.65
N ALA A 374 4.30 -6.83 -14.71
CA ALA A 374 5.46 -5.95 -14.66
C ALA A 374 5.51 -4.98 -15.84
N THR A 375 5.31 -5.49 -17.08
CA THR A 375 5.29 -4.68 -18.30
C THR A 375 4.18 -3.64 -18.27
N SER A 376 2.95 -4.06 -17.94
CA SER A 376 1.81 -3.14 -17.82
C SER A 376 2.00 -2.10 -16.72
N GLY A 377 2.56 -2.53 -15.57
CA GLY A 377 2.87 -1.64 -14.45
C GLY A 377 3.93 -0.60 -14.79
N MET A 378 4.97 -0.97 -15.55
CA MET A 378 5.99 -0.05 -16.05
C MET A 378 5.40 0.92 -17.07
N ALA A 379 4.64 0.43 -18.04
CA ALA A 379 3.96 1.26 -19.03
C ALA A 379 3.05 2.29 -18.35
N GLN A 380 2.25 1.87 -17.38
CA GLN A 380 1.42 2.75 -16.57
C GLN A 380 2.25 3.81 -15.83
N TRP A 381 3.42 3.44 -15.29
CA TRP A 381 4.30 4.39 -14.60
C TRP A 381 4.85 5.44 -15.54
N LEU A 382 5.37 5.02 -16.70
CA LEU A 382 5.91 5.90 -17.74
C LEU A 382 4.86 6.88 -18.27
N GLU A 383 3.63 6.40 -18.51
CA GLU A 383 2.51 7.25 -18.90
C GLU A 383 2.15 8.26 -17.80
N GLN A 384 1.97 7.79 -16.57
CA GLN A 384 1.48 8.62 -15.46
C GLN A 384 2.46 9.71 -15.05
N ASP A 385 3.73 9.39 -14.89
CA ASP A 385 4.71 10.25 -14.25
C ASP A 385 5.64 10.94 -15.27
N TYR A 386 5.96 10.26 -16.37
CA TYR A 386 6.85 10.76 -17.41
C TYR A 386 6.11 11.26 -18.65
N LYS A 387 4.76 11.07 -18.71
CA LYS A 387 3.89 11.53 -19.80
C LYS A 387 4.25 10.98 -21.18
N LEU A 388 4.86 9.79 -21.22
CA LEU A 388 5.23 9.15 -22.47
C LEU A 388 3.99 8.65 -23.22
N THR A 389 4.01 8.80 -24.53
CA THR A 389 3.01 8.23 -25.43
C THR A 389 3.21 6.70 -25.53
N PRO A 390 2.18 5.93 -25.94
CA PRO A 390 2.32 4.48 -26.11
C PRO A 390 3.50 4.06 -26.99
N SER A 391 3.79 4.82 -28.06
CA SER A 391 4.95 4.53 -28.92
C SER A 391 6.29 4.76 -28.22
N GLU A 392 6.40 5.82 -27.43
CA GLU A 392 7.62 6.13 -26.67
C GLU A 392 7.85 5.12 -25.55
N ILE A 393 6.79 4.63 -24.90
CA ILE A 393 6.84 3.56 -23.91
C ILE A 393 7.46 2.30 -24.52
N VAL A 394 6.94 1.83 -25.64
CA VAL A 394 7.45 0.63 -26.34
C VAL A 394 8.90 0.79 -26.77
N ILE A 395 9.31 1.96 -27.24
CA ILE A 395 10.70 2.23 -27.62
C ILE A 395 11.64 2.18 -26.40
N ASN A 396 11.19 2.67 -25.24
CA ASN A 396 11.98 2.56 -24.01
C ASN A 396 12.13 1.11 -23.54
N GLU A 397 11.11 0.28 -23.67
CA GLU A 397 11.15 -1.14 -23.29
C GLU A 397 12.10 -1.97 -24.14
N VAL A 398 12.37 -1.58 -25.42
CA VAL A 398 13.39 -2.23 -26.26
C VAL A 398 14.81 -2.18 -25.67
N ALA A 399 15.09 -1.17 -24.86
CA ALA A 399 16.38 -1.02 -24.20
C ALA A 399 16.49 -1.83 -22.89
N ASP A 400 15.39 -2.41 -22.42
CA ASP A 400 15.36 -3.19 -21.18
C ASP A 400 15.72 -4.66 -21.48
N ARG A 401 16.70 -5.19 -20.75
CA ARG A 401 17.23 -6.56 -20.93
C ARG A 401 16.59 -7.55 -19.97
N ASN A 402 15.30 -7.43 -19.69
CA ASN A 402 14.72 -8.26 -18.65
C ASN A 402 13.93 -9.46 -19.17
N ALA A 403 14.41 -10.62 -18.77
CA ALA A 403 13.65 -11.85 -18.69
C ALA A 403 13.37 -12.16 -17.21
N GLY A 404 12.67 -11.28 -16.51
CA GLY A 404 12.39 -11.42 -15.08
C GLY A 404 11.03 -10.87 -14.68
N VAL A 405 10.61 -11.24 -13.49
CA VAL A 405 9.35 -10.74 -12.87
C VAL A 405 9.39 -9.26 -12.48
N VAL A 406 10.50 -8.58 -12.69
CA VAL A 406 10.69 -7.14 -12.41
C VAL A 406 11.22 -6.44 -13.65
N LEU A 407 10.47 -5.45 -14.16
CA LEU A 407 10.98 -4.50 -15.13
C LEU A 407 11.73 -3.37 -14.41
N ARG A 408 12.97 -3.15 -14.83
CA ARG A 408 13.88 -2.16 -14.25
C ARG A 408 14.33 -1.19 -15.33
N LEU A 409 14.07 0.09 -15.15
CA LEU A 409 14.46 1.14 -16.09
C LEU A 409 15.39 2.15 -15.41
N PRO A 410 16.60 2.43 -16.00
CA PRO A 410 17.52 3.46 -15.49
C PRO A 410 16.91 4.86 -15.63
N LYS A 411 16.98 5.65 -14.56
CA LYS A 411 16.43 7.02 -14.52
C LYS A 411 17.16 8.00 -15.42
N ASP A 412 18.42 7.79 -15.72
CA ASP A 412 19.22 8.62 -16.62
C ASP A 412 18.71 8.61 -18.07
N ARG A 413 17.89 7.63 -18.43
CA ARG A 413 17.21 7.55 -19.72
C ARG A 413 15.85 8.22 -19.75
N LEU A 414 15.34 8.62 -18.60
CA LEU A 414 14.07 9.32 -18.44
C LEU A 414 14.37 10.82 -18.35
N GLN A 415 14.21 11.55 -19.45
CA GLN A 415 14.34 13.00 -19.40
C GLN A 415 13.09 13.60 -18.74
N PRO A 416 13.24 14.43 -17.68
CA PRO A 416 12.11 15.17 -17.14
C PRO A 416 11.57 16.09 -18.25
N ILE A 417 10.28 15.98 -18.54
CA ILE A 417 9.62 16.98 -19.39
C ILE A 417 9.66 18.28 -18.59
N PRO A 418 10.29 19.36 -19.08
CA PRO A 418 10.25 20.65 -18.40
C PRO A 418 8.77 21.01 -18.20
N LEU A 419 8.36 21.27 -16.96
CA LEU A 419 7.06 21.88 -16.70
C LEU A 419 6.99 23.14 -17.54
N ALA A 420 6.04 23.19 -18.49
CA ALA A 420 5.80 24.37 -19.29
C ALA A 420 5.62 25.55 -18.33
N THR A 421 6.57 26.45 -18.32
CA THR A 421 6.48 27.71 -17.58
C THR A 421 5.22 28.40 -18.07
N ALA A 422 4.22 28.52 -17.18
CA ALA A 422 3.03 29.28 -17.46
C ALA A 422 3.46 30.65 -17.96
N GLU A 423 3.26 30.92 -19.24
CA GLU A 423 3.45 32.24 -19.82
C GLU A 423 2.62 33.24 -19.01
N LYS A 424 3.31 34.11 -18.28
CA LYS A 424 2.69 35.28 -17.69
C LYS A 424 2.16 36.11 -18.85
N LYS A 425 0.86 36.03 -19.10
CA LYS A 425 0.17 37.03 -19.90
C LYS A 425 0.38 38.38 -19.23
N GLN A 426 1.21 39.25 -19.84
CA GLN A 426 1.25 40.66 -19.49
C GLN A 426 -0.10 41.27 -19.84
N PRO A 427 -0.72 42.06 -18.97
CA PRO A 427 -1.90 42.84 -19.33
C PRO A 427 -1.47 43.97 -20.27
N MET A 428 -2.23 44.11 -21.37
CA MET A 428 -2.22 45.33 -22.19
C MET A 428 -2.89 46.47 -21.44
#